data_cea3b9ece703c87ffd5e331b48bbdc73
#
_entry.id   cea3b9ece703c87ffd5e331b48bbdc73
#
_cell.length_a   1.000
_cell.length_b   1.000
_cell.length_c   1.000
_cell.angle_alpha   90.00
_cell.angle_beta   90.00
_cell.angle_gamma   90.00
#
_symmetry.space_group_name_H-M   'P 1'
#
loop_
_entity.id
_entity.type
_entity.pdbx_description
1 polymer ?
#
loop_
_entity_poly.entity_id
_entity_poly.type
_entity_poly.pdbx_seq_one_letter_code
_entity_poly.pdbx_strand_id
1 'polypeptide(L)'
;ASDVYKRQVVNGVLCVSTLAVLAIFKDSEHISAAYGLALTITMITTTVLLGVHLWHSGKRVGAIVFTVLFLAIQAMFFIASMAKFLHGGWFTMLLTAAILFVMYTWNEGTKLERAQRRHMRPNDFLPALDKLHSDFRIPYFADNIVYLTSDSETKRLDTDIFFSIFADHPKRARAWWAVSVETTDEPFTREYSVEDFGTNYIYRVRFRLGFKVSQSIPAYIHQIMHDLSKTGELPKQKSIYPKVDADPDIGTIRYVLIHKALMPESKVSARGALSLQAKYAIRHMAGSPVKWFGLAPYNPCLLYTSPSPRDYAA
;
A
#
# COMPACT_ATOMS: atom_id res chain seq x y z
N ALA A 1 -15.33 -12.00 11.30
CA ALA A 1 -15.19 -11.07 12.45
C ALA A 1 -14.54 -9.72 12.05
N SER A 2 -13.55 -9.71 11.14
CA SER A 2 -12.85 -8.45 10.78
C SER A 2 -13.70 -7.45 10.00
N ASP A 3 -14.64 -7.90 9.17
CA ASP A 3 -15.49 -7.02 8.36
C ASP A 3 -16.58 -6.30 9.17
N VAL A 4 -17.12 -6.96 10.17
CA VAL A 4 -18.08 -6.35 11.11
C VAL A 4 -17.41 -5.22 11.88
N TYR A 5 -16.17 -5.42 12.36
CA TYR A 5 -15.41 -4.42 13.08
C TYR A 5 -15.06 -3.20 12.22
N LYS A 6 -14.66 -3.41 10.96
CA LYS A 6 -14.38 -2.33 10.00
C LYS A 6 -15.63 -1.49 9.73
N ARG A 7 -16.78 -2.13 9.54
CA ARG A 7 -18.07 -1.43 9.35
C ARG A 7 -18.48 -0.64 10.58
N GLN A 8 -18.24 -1.16 11.79
CA GLN A 8 -18.57 -0.48 13.03
C GLN A 8 -17.76 0.80 13.23
N VAL A 9 -16.46 0.78 12.90
CA VAL A 9 -15.60 1.98 12.95
C VAL A 9 -16.09 3.04 11.95
N VAL A 10 -16.39 2.65 10.70
CA VAL A 10 -16.91 3.57 9.69
C VAL A 10 -18.26 4.17 10.13
N ASN A 11 -19.17 3.35 10.64
CA ASN A 11 -20.46 3.84 11.16
C ASN A 11 -20.29 4.79 12.36
N GLY A 12 -19.34 4.50 13.24
CA GLY A 12 -19.00 5.39 14.35
C GLY A 12 -18.50 6.75 13.89
N VAL A 13 -17.57 6.76 12.92
CA VAL A 13 -17.04 8.00 12.33
C VAL A 13 -18.16 8.78 11.62
N LEU A 14 -19.00 8.12 10.84
CA LEU A 14 -20.15 8.78 10.18
C LEU A 14 -21.13 9.36 11.20
N CYS A 15 -21.45 8.64 12.26
CA CYS A 15 -22.33 9.12 13.32
C CYS A 15 -21.77 10.37 13.98
N VAL A 16 -20.50 10.34 14.40
CA VAL A 16 -19.83 11.50 15.04
C VAL A 16 -19.76 12.68 14.08
N SER A 17 -19.44 12.45 12.81
CA SER A 17 -19.36 13.51 11.78
C SER A 17 -20.74 14.13 11.55
N THR A 18 -21.80 13.34 11.49
CA THR A 18 -23.17 13.82 11.31
C THR A 18 -23.63 14.66 12.51
N LEU A 19 -23.35 14.19 13.73
CA LEU A 19 -23.67 14.94 14.95
C LEU A 19 -22.88 16.26 15.03
N ALA A 20 -21.61 16.25 14.63
CA ALA A 20 -20.79 17.45 14.58
C ALA A 20 -21.35 18.48 13.57
N VAL A 21 -21.77 18.05 12.38
CA VAL A 21 -22.39 18.91 11.38
C VAL A 21 -23.71 19.51 11.91
N LEU A 22 -24.55 18.70 12.55
CA LEU A 22 -25.79 19.17 13.17
C LEU A 22 -25.53 20.20 14.28
N ALA A 23 -24.51 19.97 15.10
CA ALA A 23 -24.15 20.90 16.19
C ALA A 23 -23.58 22.23 15.67
N ILE A 24 -22.85 22.20 14.53
CA ILE A 24 -22.24 23.40 13.92
C ILE A 24 -23.31 24.26 13.25
N PHE A 25 -24.17 23.64 12.42
CA PHE A 25 -25.09 24.39 11.58
C PHE A 25 -26.39 24.74 12.24
N LYS A 26 -26.88 23.95 13.20
CA LYS A 26 -28.13 24.12 13.95
C LYS A 26 -29.40 24.35 13.12
N ASP A 27 -29.27 24.88 11.92
CA ASP A 27 -30.33 25.23 10.98
C ASP A 27 -30.33 24.35 9.74
N SER A 28 -31.53 23.91 9.36
CA SER A 28 -31.75 23.08 8.14
C SER A 28 -31.40 23.83 6.84
N GLU A 29 -31.51 25.15 6.82
CA GLU A 29 -31.20 25.95 5.64
C GLU A 29 -29.71 25.95 5.32
N HIS A 30 -28.84 26.06 6.32
CA HIS A 30 -27.39 25.99 6.17
C HIS A 30 -26.91 24.61 5.68
N ILE A 31 -27.50 23.53 6.22
CA ILE A 31 -27.20 22.16 5.78
C ILE A 31 -27.65 21.95 4.33
N SER A 32 -28.82 22.46 3.97
CA SER A 32 -29.33 22.38 2.58
C SER A 32 -28.45 23.14 1.60
N ALA A 33 -27.92 24.32 2.00
CA ALA A 33 -27.00 25.10 1.16
C ALA A 33 -25.67 24.37 0.92
N ALA A 34 -25.08 23.76 1.98
CA ALA A 34 -23.87 22.98 1.89
C ALA A 34 -24.07 21.73 0.98
N TYR A 35 -25.17 21.00 1.17
CA TYR A 35 -25.52 19.84 0.37
C TYR A 35 -25.77 20.20 -1.11
N GLY A 36 -26.51 21.27 -1.38
CA GLY A 36 -26.80 21.73 -2.73
C GLY A 36 -25.54 22.08 -3.52
N LEU A 37 -24.57 22.73 -2.88
CA LEU A 37 -23.28 23.05 -3.51
C LEU A 37 -22.47 21.79 -3.80
N ALA A 38 -22.38 20.85 -2.87
CA ALA A 38 -21.68 19.60 -3.08
C ALA A 38 -22.27 18.78 -4.22
N LEU A 39 -23.63 18.71 -4.25
CA LEU A 39 -24.36 17.96 -5.29
C LEU A 39 -24.11 18.56 -6.69
N THR A 40 -24.20 19.88 -6.82
CA THR A 40 -24.00 20.54 -8.13
C THR A 40 -22.58 20.38 -8.66
N ILE A 41 -21.56 20.48 -7.80
CA ILE A 41 -20.17 20.23 -8.19
C ILE A 41 -19.98 18.77 -8.65
N THR A 42 -20.57 17.81 -7.93
CA THR A 42 -20.50 16.39 -8.30
C THR A 42 -21.18 16.13 -9.65
N MET A 43 -22.35 16.72 -9.88
CA MET A 43 -23.07 16.58 -11.16
C MET A 43 -22.26 17.16 -12.32
N ILE A 44 -21.67 18.36 -12.16
CA ILE A 44 -20.81 18.99 -13.17
C ILE A 44 -19.63 18.08 -13.49
N THR A 45 -18.93 17.59 -12.45
CA THR A 45 -17.79 16.70 -12.62
C THR A 45 -18.17 15.42 -13.38
N THR A 46 -19.27 14.79 -13.00
CA THR A 46 -19.77 13.59 -13.68
C THR A 46 -20.12 13.85 -15.14
N THR A 47 -20.75 14.97 -15.44
CA THR A 47 -21.09 15.36 -16.82
C THR A 47 -19.84 15.57 -17.67
N VAL A 48 -18.81 16.25 -17.13
CA VAL A 48 -17.54 16.45 -17.83
C VAL A 48 -16.83 15.11 -18.07
N LEU A 49 -16.75 14.25 -17.06
CA LEU A 49 -16.13 12.94 -17.20
C LEU A 49 -16.83 12.06 -18.24
N LEU A 50 -18.17 12.04 -18.21
CA LEU A 50 -18.94 11.28 -19.18
C LEU A 50 -18.81 11.87 -20.59
N GLY A 51 -18.77 13.20 -20.72
CA GLY A 51 -18.51 13.88 -21.98
C GLY A 51 -17.16 13.50 -22.58
N VAL A 52 -16.10 13.51 -21.76
CA VAL A 52 -14.75 13.07 -22.16
C VAL A 52 -14.75 11.58 -22.56
N HIS A 53 -15.43 10.74 -21.81
CA HIS A 53 -15.56 9.31 -22.14
C HIS A 53 -16.25 9.09 -23.50
N LEU A 54 -17.37 9.75 -23.74
CA LEU A 54 -18.09 9.69 -25.02
C LEU A 54 -17.23 10.22 -26.19
N TRP A 55 -16.45 11.25 -25.95
CA TRP A 55 -15.51 11.77 -26.94
C TRP A 55 -14.48 10.73 -27.35
N HIS A 56 -13.84 10.07 -26.38
CA HIS A 56 -12.86 9.01 -26.65
C HIS A 56 -13.50 7.74 -27.26
N SER A 57 -14.78 7.51 -26.99
CA SER A 57 -15.55 6.41 -27.61
C SER A 57 -15.96 6.68 -29.07
N GLY A 58 -15.48 7.77 -29.70
CA GLY A 58 -15.72 8.11 -31.09
C GLY A 58 -17.04 8.84 -31.38
N LYS A 59 -17.92 9.02 -30.39
CA LYS A 59 -19.22 9.69 -30.53
C LYS A 59 -19.12 11.21 -30.30
N ARG A 60 -18.29 11.92 -31.05
CA ARG A 60 -17.92 13.32 -30.82
C ARG A 60 -19.12 14.28 -30.80
N VAL A 61 -20.04 14.19 -31.76
CA VAL A 61 -21.20 15.08 -31.83
C VAL A 61 -22.12 14.83 -30.62
N GLY A 62 -22.41 13.57 -30.30
CA GLY A 62 -23.21 13.23 -29.12
C GLY A 62 -22.56 13.70 -27.82
N ALA A 63 -21.24 13.60 -27.71
CA ALA A 63 -20.47 14.08 -26.54
C ALA A 63 -20.64 15.59 -26.35
N ILE A 64 -20.53 16.40 -27.45
CA ILE A 64 -20.68 17.86 -27.38
C ILE A 64 -22.12 18.23 -26.99
N VAL A 65 -23.09 17.68 -27.67
CA VAL A 65 -24.52 17.99 -27.41
C VAL A 65 -24.88 17.64 -25.98
N PHE A 66 -24.52 16.44 -25.53
CA PHE A 66 -24.72 15.98 -24.15
C PHE A 66 -24.10 16.94 -23.15
N THR A 67 -22.79 17.20 -23.31
CA THR A 67 -22.01 18.01 -22.34
C THR A 67 -22.55 19.43 -22.27
N VAL A 68 -22.80 20.08 -23.41
CA VAL A 68 -23.30 21.46 -23.45
C VAL A 68 -24.70 21.57 -22.84
N LEU A 69 -25.60 20.67 -23.19
CA LEU A 69 -26.99 20.69 -22.68
C LEU A 69 -27.02 20.52 -21.16
N PHE A 70 -26.31 19.51 -20.63
CA PHE A 70 -26.32 19.23 -19.19
C PHE A 70 -25.55 20.27 -18.41
N LEU A 71 -24.41 20.77 -18.91
CA LEU A 71 -23.67 21.85 -18.27
C LEU A 71 -24.49 23.14 -18.19
N ALA A 72 -25.28 23.48 -19.22
CA ALA A 72 -26.12 24.67 -19.19
C ALA A 72 -27.16 24.60 -18.05
N ILE A 73 -27.80 23.46 -17.89
CA ILE A 73 -28.78 23.24 -16.82
C ILE A 73 -28.09 23.28 -15.44
N GLN A 74 -26.94 22.59 -15.31
CA GLN A 74 -26.20 22.51 -14.06
C GLN A 74 -25.58 23.85 -13.65
N ALA A 75 -25.19 24.69 -14.63
CA ALA A 75 -24.71 26.05 -14.37
C ALA A 75 -25.78 26.92 -13.69
N MET A 76 -27.06 26.79 -14.07
CA MET A 76 -28.13 27.49 -13.39
C MET A 76 -28.26 27.09 -11.92
N PHE A 77 -28.19 25.78 -11.63
CA PHE A 77 -28.23 25.26 -10.24
C PHE A 77 -27.00 25.68 -9.47
N PHE A 78 -25.82 25.68 -10.11
CA PHE A 78 -24.58 26.12 -9.51
C PHE A 78 -24.62 27.60 -9.09
N ILE A 79 -25.10 28.48 -9.98
CA ILE A 79 -25.26 29.91 -9.69
C ILE A 79 -26.23 30.10 -8.52
N ALA A 80 -27.36 29.39 -8.50
CA ALA A 80 -28.34 29.46 -7.41
C ALA A 80 -27.73 28.97 -6.08
N SER A 81 -26.91 27.91 -6.12
CA SER A 81 -26.23 27.40 -4.93
C SER A 81 -25.13 28.36 -4.44
N MET A 82 -24.41 29.03 -5.36
CA MET A 82 -23.41 30.05 -5.03
C MET A 82 -24.00 31.28 -4.33
N ALA A 83 -25.25 31.65 -4.64
CA ALA A 83 -25.94 32.74 -3.91
C ALA A 83 -26.10 32.42 -2.42
N LYS A 84 -26.17 31.15 -2.05
CA LYS A 84 -26.26 30.68 -0.66
C LYS A 84 -24.90 30.30 -0.04
N PHE A 85 -23.79 30.63 -0.70
CA PHE A 85 -22.42 30.23 -0.28
C PHE A 85 -22.12 30.67 1.15
N LEU A 86 -22.39 31.93 1.50
CA LEU A 86 -22.15 32.47 2.85
C LEU A 86 -23.04 31.86 3.93
N HIS A 87 -24.17 31.26 3.55
CA HIS A 87 -25.12 30.61 4.46
C HIS A 87 -24.84 29.13 4.70
N GLY A 88 -23.64 28.62 4.38
CA GLY A 88 -23.25 27.23 4.69
C GLY A 88 -22.41 26.56 3.59
N GLY A 89 -22.44 27.05 2.35
CA GLY A 89 -21.67 26.49 1.24
C GLY A 89 -20.15 26.53 1.46
N TRP A 90 -19.64 27.51 2.21
CA TRP A 90 -18.22 27.64 2.53
C TRP A 90 -17.65 26.42 3.25
N PHE A 91 -18.46 25.76 4.08
CA PHE A 91 -18.04 24.55 4.83
C PHE A 91 -17.69 23.40 3.88
N THR A 92 -18.53 23.20 2.85
CA THR A 92 -18.27 22.17 1.81
C THR A 92 -16.96 22.44 1.09
N MET A 93 -16.66 23.70 0.75
CA MET A 93 -15.40 24.07 0.12
C MET A 93 -14.21 23.83 1.03
N LEU A 94 -14.32 24.18 2.32
CA LEU A 94 -13.28 23.93 3.31
C LEU A 94 -13.02 22.43 3.48
N LEU A 95 -14.09 21.62 3.61
CA LEU A 95 -13.96 20.17 3.72
C LEU A 95 -13.32 19.57 2.45
N THR A 96 -13.75 20.02 1.27
CA THR A 96 -13.18 19.59 -0.01
C THR A 96 -11.70 19.95 -0.10
N ALA A 97 -11.33 21.17 0.28
CA ALA A 97 -9.93 21.61 0.29
C ALA A 97 -9.08 20.76 1.26
N ALA A 98 -9.60 20.44 2.45
CA ALA A 98 -8.92 19.55 3.40
C ALA A 98 -8.70 18.14 2.82
N ILE A 99 -9.71 17.56 2.20
CA ILE A 99 -9.60 16.23 1.56
C ILE A 99 -8.60 16.27 0.39
N LEU A 100 -8.67 17.29 -0.48
CA LEU A 100 -7.73 17.46 -1.58
C LEU A 100 -6.30 17.65 -1.09
N PHE A 101 -6.11 18.38 0.01
CA PHE A 101 -4.80 18.54 0.64
C PHE A 101 -4.25 17.18 1.11
N VAL A 102 -5.06 16.35 1.77
CA VAL A 102 -4.68 15.01 2.19
C VAL A 102 -4.32 14.14 0.96
N MET A 103 -5.14 14.15 -0.08
CA MET A 103 -4.88 13.40 -1.31
C MET A 103 -3.59 13.87 -2.01
N TYR A 104 -3.38 15.17 -2.10
CA TYR A 104 -2.18 15.75 -2.70
C TYR A 104 -0.91 15.36 -1.93
N THR A 105 -0.91 15.54 -0.61
CA THR A 105 0.25 15.21 0.24
C THR A 105 0.55 13.71 0.21
N TRP A 106 -0.48 12.87 0.17
CA TRP A 106 -0.31 11.43 0.04
C TRP A 106 0.32 11.04 -1.30
N ASN A 107 -0.17 11.61 -2.40
CA ASN A 107 0.34 11.34 -3.74
C ASN A 107 1.80 11.81 -3.90
N GLU A 108 2.11 13.04 -3.52
CA GLU A 108 3.47 13.58 -3.58
C GLU A 108 4.43 12.82 -2.65
N GLY A 109 3.99 12.53 -1.41
CA GLY A 109 4.78 11.71 -0.50
C GLY A 109 5.05 10.30 -1.05
N THR A 110 4.09 9.70 -1.76
CA THR A 110 4.28 8.39 -2.40
C THR A 110 5.22 8.44 -3.59
N LYS A 111 5.16 9.50 -4.41
CA LYS A 111 6.12 9.71 -5.51
C LYS A 111 7.54 9.86 -4.99
N LEU A 112 7.73 10.68 -3.95
CA LEU A 112 9.03 10.89 -3.32
C LEU A 112 9.58 9.59 -2.72
N GLU A 113 8.75 8.82 -2.02
CA GLU A 113 9.13 7.52 -1.46
C GLU A 113 9.52 6.51 -2.56
N ARG A 114 8.79 6.49 -3.68
CA ARG A 114 9.15 5.65 -4.83
C ARG A 114 10.44 6.12 -5.51
N ALA A 115 10.66 7.42 -5.64
CA ALA A 115 11.89 7.97 -6.24
C ALA A 115 13.15 7.67 -5.41
N GLN A 116 13.00 7.48 -4.09
CA GLN A 116 14.10 7.14 -3.19
C GLN A 116 14.39 5.64 -3.10
N ARG A 117 13.57 4.79 -3.72
CA ARG A 117 13.81 3.34 -3.73
C ARG A 117 15.01 3.02 -4.60
N ARG A 118 15.92 2.27 -4.04
CA ARG A 118 17.05 1.70 -4.75
C ARG A 118 16.81 0.22 -5.01
N HIS A 119 17.16 -0.21 -6.20
CA HIS A 119 17.03 -1.58 -6.64
C HIS A 119 18.39 -2.12 -7.04
N MET A 120 18.69 -3.33 -6.61
CA MET A 120 19.90 -4.06 -7.01
C MET A 120 19.56 -5.08 -8.10
N ARG A 121 20.51 -5.29 -9.01
CA ARG A 121 20.44 -6.34 -10.02
C ARG A 121 20.85 -7.67 -9.41
N PRO A 122 20.36 -8.82 -9.92
CA PRO A 122 20.78 -10.14 -9.44
C PRO A 122 22.28 -10.33 -9.39
N ASN A 123 22.99 -9.88 -10.42
CA ASN A 123 24.45 -10.02 -10.51
C ASN A 123 25.20 -9.30 -9.39
N ASP A 124 24.59 -8.26 -8.79
CA ASP A 124 25.24 -7.46 -7.75
C ASP A 124 25.05 -8.09 -6.36
N PHE A 125 23.95 -8.81 -6.12
CA PHE A 125 23.65 -9.34 -4.78
C PHE A 125 23.80 -10.87 -4.66
N LEU A 126 23.63 -11.64 -5.74
CA LEU A 126 23.73 -13.10 -5.70
C LEU A 126 25.09 -13.60 -5.18
N PRO A 127 26.24 -13.05 -5.58
CA PRO A 127 27.54 -13.55 -5.10
C PRO A 127 27.72 -13.40 -3.58
N ALA A 128 27.14 -12.35 -2.98
CA ALA A 128 27.21 -12.14 -1.55
C ALA A 128 26.25 -13.09 -0.79
N LEU A 129 25.07 -13.34 -1.34
CA LEU A 129 24.14 -14.31 -0.78
C LEU A 129 24.64 -15.75 -0.90
N ASP A 130 25.30 -16.12 -1.99
CA ASP A 130 25.94 -17.42 -2.15
C ASP A 130 26.99 -17.68 -1.05
N LYS A 131 27.84 -16.68 -0.77
CA LYS A 131 28.82 -16.76 0.29
C LYS A 131 28.14 -16.94 1.65
N LEU A 132 27.08 -16.18 1.94
CA LEU A 132 26.34 -16.30 3.18
C LEU A 132 25.61 -17.65 3.29
N HIS A 133 25.00 -18.12 2.22
CA HIS A 133 24.29 -19.40 2.18
C HIS A 133 25.24 -20.58 2.46
N SER A 134 26.45 -20.54 1.90
CA SER A 134 27.47 -21.59 2.03
C SER A 134 28.35 -21.48 3.30
N ASP A 135 28.28 -20.37 4.04
CA ASP A 135 29.10 -20.20 5.26
C ASP A 135 28.49 -20.91 6.47
N PHE A 136 28.94 -22.14 6.72
CA PHE A 136 28.48 -22.96 7.85
C PHE A 136 28.91 -22.44 9.24
N ARG A 137 29.77 -21.44 9.30
CA ARG A 137 30.21 -20.83 10.58
C ARG A 137 29.14 -19.92 11.15
N ILE A 138 28.21 -19.43 10.29
CA ILE A 138 27.08 -18.59 10.68
C ILE A 138 25.88 -19.50 10.92
N PRO A 139 25.29 -19.53 12.14
CA PRO A 139 24.08 -20.31 12.41
C PRO A 139 22.89 -19.79 11.59
N TYR A 140 21.94 -20.66 11.29
CA TYR A 140 20.70 -20.25 10.65
C TYR A 140 19.91 -19.33 11.57
N PHE A 141 19.50 -18.18 11.04
CA PHE A 141 18.57 -17.28 11.71
C PHE A 141 17.13 -17.85 11.66
N ALA A 142 16.77 -18.44 10.54
CA ALA A 142 15.56 -19.21 10.33
C ALA A 142 15.75 -20.09 9.08
N ASP A 143 14.87 -21.09 8.88
CA ASP A 143 14.88 -21.85 7.63
C ASP A 143 14.41 -20.97 6.47
N ASN A 144 13.33 -20.23 6.67
CA ASN A 144 12.76 -19.31 5.68
C ASN A 144 12.64 -17.89 6.26
N ILE A 145 13.13 -16.89 5.53
CA ILE A 145 12.94 -15.49 5.87
C ILE A 145 12.09 -14.82 4.77
N VAL A 146 10.95 -14.30 5.18
CA VAL A 146 9.97 -13.67 4.28
C VAL A 146 10.01 -12.16 4.48
N TYR A 147 10.49 -11.44 3.47
CA TYR A 147 10.53 -9.98 3.42
C TYR A 147 9.28 -9.47 2.71
N LEU A 148 8.49 -8.64 3.40
CA LEU A 148 7.40 -7.93 2.73
C LEU A 148 7.93 -6.63 2.12
N THR A 149 7.78 -6.53 0.81
CA THR A 149 8.15 -5.35 0.03
C THR A 149 6.93 -4.80 -0.70
N SER A 150 6.91 -3.51 -0.95
CA SER A 150 5.89 -2.90 -1.82
C SER A 150 6.38 -2.75 -3.26
N ASP A 151 7.48 -3.39 -3.60
CA ASP A 151 8.06 -3.34 -4.93
C ASP A 151 7.53 -4.47 -5.81
N SER A 152 6.95 -4.09 -6.94
CA SER A 152 6.45 -5.00 -7.97
C SER A 152 7.35 -5.05 -9.21
N GLU A 153 8.52 -4.35 -9.21
CA GLU A 153 9.40 -4.37 -10.39
C GLU A 153 9.96 -5.76 -10.67
N THR A 154 9.89 -6.13 -11.95
CA THR A 154 10.39 -7.42 -12.46
C THR A 154 11.92 -7.39 -12.54
N LYS A 155 12.60 -8.41 -12.07
CA LYS A 155 14.05 -8.63 -12.18
C LYS A 155 14.98 -7.78 -11.32
N ARG A 156 14.49 -6.99 -10.35
CA ARG A 156 15.32 -6.25 -9.40
C ARG A 156 14.83 -6.50 -7.99
N LEU A 157 15.73 -6.50 -7.02
CA LEU A 157 15.39 -6.64 -5.60
C LEU A 157 15.55 -5.30 -4.89
N ASP A 158 14.67 -5.01 -3.95
CA ASP A 158 14.79 -3.83 -3.09
C ASP A 158 16.08 -3.91 -2.29
N THR A 159 16.94 -2.90 -2.42
CA THR A 159 18.24 -2.82 -1.74
C THR A 159 18.11 -2.92 -0.23
N ASP A 160 16.99 -2.46 0.34
CA ASP A 160 16.74 -2.53 1.77
C ASP A 160 16.61 -3.98 2.29
N ILE A 161 16.11 -4.90 1.45
CA ILE A 161 16.09 -6.34 1.77
C ILE A 161 17.52 -6.85 1.93
N PHE A 162 18.38 -6.50 0.98
CA PHE A 162 19.79 -6.93 1.00
C PHE A 162 20.51 -6.37 2.22
N PHE A 163 20.39 -5.08 2.49
CA PHE A 163 20.97 -4.48 3.70
C PHE A 163 20.41 -5.13 4.96
N SER A 164 19.13 -5.43 5.01
CA SER A 164 18.53 -6.13 6.15
C SER A 164 19.14 -7.51 6.41
N ILE A 165 19.52 -8.24 5.36
CA ILE A 165 20.15 -9.56 5.49
C ILE A 165 21.51 -9.45 6.16
N PHE A 166 22.28 -8.40 5.85
CA PHE A 166 23.65 -8.21 6.33
C PHE A 166 23.76 -7.24 7.51
N ALA A 167 22.73 -6.43 7.80
CA ALA A 167 22.74 -5.48 8.90
C ALA A 167 22.75 -6.19 10.27
N ASP A 168 23.44 -5.61 11.25
CA ASP A 168 23.65 -6.08 12.61
C ASP A 168 24.39 -7.42 12.67
N HIS A 169 23.74 -8.48 12.29
CA HIS A 169 24.30 -9.82 12.13
C HIS A 169 23.79 -10.45 10.85
N PRO A 170 24.65 -11.12 10.07
CA PRO A 170 24.22 -11.79 8.84
C PRO A 170 23.13 -12.80 9.12
N LYS A 171 21.98 -12.62 8.47
CA LYS A 171 20.78 -13.47 8.67
C LYS A 171 20.81 -14.62 7.67
N ARG A 172 21.56 -15.66 7.99
CA ARG A 172 21.63 -16.87 7.17
C ARG A 172 20.31 -17.60 7.20
N ALA A 173 19.79 -17.99 6.02
CA ALA A 173 18.58 -18.78 5.86
C ALA A 173 18.80 -19.86 4.80
N ARG A 174 17.93 -20.86 4.78
CA ARG A 174 17.89 -21.83 3.67
C ARG A 174 17.24 -21.23 2.44
N ALA A 175 16.20 -20.39 2.66
CA ALA A 175 15.58 -19.63 1.59
C ALA A 175 15.17 -18.23 2.04
N TRP A 176 15.34 -17.25 1.14
CA TRP A 176 14.87 -15.88 1.29
C TRP A 176 13.74 -15.60 0.31
N TRP A 177 12.68 -14.99 0.80
CA TRP A 177 11.46 -14.73 0.06
C TRP A 177 11.17 -13.24 0.02
N ALA A 178 11.17 -12.64 -1.17
CA ALA A 178 10.74 -11.27 -1.38
C ALA A 178 9.27 -11.28 -1.82
N VAL A 179 8.37 -10.86 -0.94
CA VAL A 179 6.92 -10.95 -1.16
C VAL A 179 6.34 -9.57 -1.36
N SER A 180 5.66 -9.38 -2.48
CA SER A 180 4.89 -8.17 -2.79
C SER A 180 3.41 -8.49 -2.99
N VAL A 181 2.56 -7.53 -2.59
CA VAL A 181 1.11 -7.65 -2.73
C VAL A 181 0.59 -6.46 -3.53
N GLU A 182 -0.04 -6.75 -4.63
CA GLU A 182 -0.73 -5.79 -5.49
C GLU A 182 -2.24 -6.02 -5.37
N THR A 183 -2.98 -4.97 -5.06
CA THR A 183 -4.44 -5.04 -5.03
C THR A 183 -4.98 -4.72 -6.41
N THR A 184 -5.80 -5.63 -6.96
CA THR A 184 -6.45 -5.45 -8.27
C THR A 184 -7.82 -4.81 -8.14
N ASP A 185 -8.28 -4.19 -9.23
CA ASP A 185 -9.62 -3.57 -9.31
C ASP A 185 -10.76 -4.61 -9.33
N GLU A 186 -10.45 -5.87 -9.61
CA GLU A 186 -11.40 -6.96 -9.55
C GLU A 186 -11.60 -7.45 -8.10
N PRO A 187 -12.83 -7.75 -7.67
CA PRO A 187 -13.11 -8.03 -6.26
C PRO A 187 -12.53 -9.35 -5.74
N PHE A 188 -12.41 -10.38 -6.57
CA PHE A 188 -12.10 -11.75 -6.13
C PHE A 188 -10.86 -12.36 -6.77
N THR A 189 -10.06 -11.59 -7.48
CA THR A 189 -8.81 -12.07 -8.08
C THR A 189 -7.90 -12.70 -7.04
N ARG A 190 -7.36 -13.87 -7.34
CA ARG A 190 -6.38 -14.59 -6.52
C ARG A 190 -5.33 -15.19 -7.45
N GLU A 191 -4.33 -14.40 -7.76
CA GLU A 191 -3.23 -14.81 -8.62
C GLU A 191 -1.92 -14.62 -7.86
N TYR A 192 -0.98 -15.49 -8.13
CA TYR A 192 0.39 -15.31 -7.66
C TYR A 192 1.37 -15.73 -8.76
N SER A 193 2.54 -15.13 -8.75
CA SER A 193 3.67 -15.56 -9.57
C SER A 193 4.88 -15.75 -8.67
N VAL A 194 5.60 -16.84 -8.90
CA VAL A 194 6.87 -17.13 -8.24
C VAL A 194 7.97 -17.02 -9.29
N GLU A 195 8.98 -16.25 -8.98
CA GLU A 195 10.20 -16.11 -9.79
C GLU A 195 11.37 -16.59 -8.95
N ASP A 196 12.13 -17.52 -9.49
CA ASP A 196 13.45 -17.89 -9.01
C ASP A 196 14.51 -17.08 -9.75
N PHE A 197 15.52 -16.62 -9.07
CA PHE A 197 16.65 -15.89 -9.65
C PHE A 197 17.75 -16.83 -10.22
N GLY A 198 17.39 -18.06 -10.55
CA GLY A 198 18.33 -19.11 -10.99
C GLY A 198 19.07 -19.75 -9.80
N THR A 199 18.48 -19.64 -8.61
CA THR A 199 19.03 -20.18 -7.36
C THR A 199 17.93 -20.91 -6.60
N ASN A 200 18.24 -22.01 -5.95
CA ASN A 200 17.25 -22.75 -5.20
C ASN A 200 17.02 -22.18 -3.77
N TYR A 201 17.39 -20.93 -3.52
CA TYR A 201 17.34 -20.33 -2.18
C TYR A 201 16.83 -18.88 -2.15
N ILE A 202 16.61 -18.22 -3.27
CA ILE A 202 16.00 -16.88 -3.28
C ILE A 202 14.81 -16.85 -4.23
N TYR A 203 13.66 -16.46 -3.72
CA TYR A 203 12.40 -16.44 -4.44
C TYR A 203 11.73 -15.09 -4.33
N ARG A 204 11.11 -14.68 -5.43
CA ARG A 204 10.19 -13.54 -5.43
C ARG A 204 8.78 -14.04 -5.62
N VAL A 205 7.89 -13.66 -4.73
CA VAL A 205 6.46 -13.97 -4.84
C VAL A 205 5.68 -12.66 -5.01
N ARG A 206 4.92 -12.59 -6.07
CA ARG A 206 3.98 -11.48 -6.31
C ARG A 206 2.56 -11.99 -6.20
N PHE A 207 1.82 -11.41 -5.28
CA PHE A 207 0.39 -11.64 -5.14
C PHE A 207 -0.38 -10.53 -5.84
N ARG A 208 -1.36 -10.90 -6.66
CA ARG A 208 -2.37 -10.02 -7.21
C ARG A 208 -3.71 -10.43 -6.61
N LEU A 209 -4.16 -9.66 -5.62
CA LEU A 209 -5.33 -9.97 -4.82
C LEU A 209 -6.42 -8.94 -5.05
N GLY A 210 -7.65 -9.42 -5.27
CA GLY A 210 -8.81 -8.59 -5.37
C GLY A 210 -9.13 -7.86 -4.04
N PHE A 211 -9.76 -6.69 -4.11
CA PHE A 211 -10.01 -5.85 -2.93
C PHE A 211 -10.95 -6.48 -1.89
N LYS A 212 -11.73 -7.52 -2.24
CA LYS A 212 -12.56 -8.30 -1.29
C LYS A 212 -11.86 -9.54 -0.74
N VAL A 213 -10.70 -9.91 -1.27
CA VAL A 213 -9.96 -11.08 -0.84
C VAL A 213 -9.23 -10.78 0.47
N SER A 214 -9.27 -11.71 1.41
CA SER A 214 -8.50 -11.58 2.66
C SER A 214 -7.00 -11.60 2.35
N GLN A 215 -6.27 -10.61 2.87
CA GLN A 215 -4.82 -10.49 2.66
C GLN A 215 -4.03 -11.26 3.72
N SER A 216 -4.40 -12.52 3.98
CA SER A 216 -3.69 -13.40 4.90
C SER A 216 -2.43 -13.96 4.23
N ILE A 217 -1.38 -13.17 4.15
CA ILE A 217 -0.12 -13.51 3.48
C ILE A 217 0.54 -14.75 4.06
N PRO A 218 0.58 -14.97 5.40
CA PRO A 218 1.17 -16.18 5.96
C PRO A 218 0.55 -17.48 5.42
N ALA A 219 -0.78 -17.54 5.30
CA ALA A 219 -1.46 -18.72 4.79
C ALA A 219 -1.11 -19.00 3.31
N TYR A 220 -1.05 -17.94 2.49
CA TYR A 220 -0.70 -18.10 1.08
C TYR A 220 0.75 -18.49 0.87
N ILE A 221 1.68 -17.89 1.61
CA ILE A 221 3.10 -18.23 1.52
C ILE A 221 3.34 -19.66 1.99
N HIS A 222 2.71 -20.09 3.07
CA HIS A 222 2.80 -21.46 3.55
C HIS A 222 2.33 -22.46 2.49
N GLN A 223 1.20 -22.18 1.83
CA GLN A 223 0.69 -23.03 0.75
C GLN A 223 1.68 -23.08 -0.42
N ILE A 224 2.24 -21.95 -0.86
CA ILE A 224 3.21 -21.89 -1.95
C ILE A 224 4.48 -22.67 -1.62
N MET A 225 5.02 -22.52 -0.40
CA MET A 225 6.19 -23.28 0.04
C MET A 225 5.93 -24.79 0.02
N HIS A 226 4.76 -25.20 0.45
CA HIS A 226 4.36 -26.60 0.45
C HIS A 226 4.23 -27.15 -0.99
N ASP A 227 3.64 -26.37 -1.90
CA ASP A 227 3.50 -26.76 -3.29
C ASP A 227 4.85 -26.86 -3.99
N LEU A 228 5.76 -25.90 -3.78
CA LEU A 228 7.12 -25.91 -4.31
C LEU A 228 7.98 -27.04 -3.71
N SER A 229 7.76 -27.39 -2.44
CA SER A 229 8.44 -28.54 -1.82
C SER A 229 7.97 -29.86 -2.41
N LYS A 230 6.70 -29.98 -2.81
CA LYS A 230 6.17 -31.17 -3.50
C LYS A 230 6.64 -31.30 -4.94
N THR A 231 6.74 -30.18 -5.66
CA THR A 231 7.26 -30.18 -7.06
C THR A 231 8.78 -30.39 -7.11
N GLY A 232 9.48 -30.24 -5.98
CA GLY A 232 10.93 -30.36 -5.89
C GLY A 232 11.68 -29.09 -6.28
N GLU A 233 10.98 -27.99 -6.57
CA GLU A 233 11.58 -26.68 -6.85
C GLU A 233 12.15 -26.03 -5.59
N LEU A 234 11.55 -26.30 -4.42
CA LEU A 234 12.10 -25.95 -3.12
C LEU A 234 12.75 -27.19 -2.50
N PRO A 235 14.04 -27.16 -2.16
CA PRO A 235 14.69 -28.27 -1.46
C PRO A 235 13.99 -28.57 -0.15
N LYS A 236 13.70 -29.85 0.12
CA LYS A 236 13.04 -30.27 1.39
C LYS A 236 13.86 -29.80 2.57
N GLN A 237 13.24 -28.97 3.39
CA GLN A 237 13.84 -28.38 4.57
C GLN A 237 13.49 -29.25 5.77
N LYS A 238 14.39 -30.17 6.16
CA LYS A 238 14.18 -30.96 7.37
C LYS A 238 14.40 -30.07 8.59
N SER A 239 13.34 -29.85 9.35
CA SER A 239 13.44 -29.17 10.64
C SER A 239 14.40 -29.92 11.58
N ILE A 240 15.20 -29.16 12.33
CA ILE A 240 16.05 -29.70 13.42
C ILE A 240 15.18 -30.19 14.59
N TYR A 241 13.99 -29.58 14.76
CA TYR A 241 13.05 -29.88 15.83
C TYR A 241 11.67 -30.29 15.30
N PRO A 242 11.54 -31.43 14.60
CA PRO A 242 10.31 -31.80 13.90
C PRO A 242 9.08 -32.01 14.80
N LYS A 243 9.29 -32.15 16.12
CA LYS A 243 8.20 -32.28 17.10
C LYS A 243 7.68 -30.92 17.59
N VAL A 244 8.42 -29.85 17.35
CA VAL A 244 8.11 -28.50 17.82
C VAL A 244 7.59 -27.63 16.67
N ASP A 245 8.08 -27.87 15.46
CA ASP A 245 7.68 -27.11 14.30
C ASP A 245 6.30 -27.54 13.79
N ALA A 246 5.48 -26.57 13.43
CA ALA A 246 4.13 -26.80 12.90
C ALA A 246 4.14 -27.53 11.55
N ASP A 247 5.19 -27.34 10.75
CA ASP A 247 5.41 -28.01 9.47
C ASP A 247 6.87 -28.44 9.34
N PRO A 248 7.19 -29.74 9.62
CA PRO A 248 8.57 -30.23 9.57
C PRO A 248 9.20 -30.23 8.19
N ASP A 249 8.41 -30.20 7.12
CA ASP A 249 8.90 -30.22 5.74
C ASP A 249 9.29 -28.83 5.23
N ILE A 250 8.76 -27.77 5.83
CA ILE A 250 9.04 -26.36 5.47
C ILE A 250 10.02 -25.72 6.48
N GLY A 251 9.98 -26.16 7.74
CA GLY A 251 10.77 -25.59 8.83
C GLY A 251 10.24 -24.24 9.34
N THR A 252 11.12 -23.48 9.99
CA THR A 252 10.74 -22.21 10.63
C THR A 252 10.60 -21.08 9.61
N ILE A 253 9.54 -20.29 9.74
CA ILE A 253 9.31 -19.09 8.91
C ILE A 253 9.41 -17.85 9.79
N ARG A 254 10.23 -16.88 9.39
CA ARG A 254 10.31 -15.55 10.00
C ARG A 254 9.89 -14.48 9.02
N TYR A 255 8.96 -13.65 9.44
CA TYR A 255 8.48 -12.51 8.66
C TYR A 255 9.24 -11.26 9.04
N VAL A 256 9.73 -10.54 8.05
CA VAL A 256 10.44 -9.27 8.22
C VAL A 256 9.69 -8.18 7.48
N LEU A 257 9.31 -7.15 8.20
CA LEU A 257 8.67 -5.96 7.63
C LEU A 257 9.66 -4.80 7.67
N ILE A 258 10.03 -4.31 6.50
CA ILE A 258 10.94 -3.18 6.37
C ILE A 258 10.11 -1.89 6.45
N HIS A 259 10.35 -1.12 7.50
CA HIS A 259 9.71 0.17 7.71
C HIS A 259 10.69 1.29 7.35
N LYS A 260 10.36 2.04 6.30
CA LYS A 260 11.17 3.19 5.90
C LYS A 260 10.84 4.37 6.81
N ALA A 261 11.83 4.83 7.56
CA ALA A 261 11.76 6.05 8.36
C ALA A 261 12.52 7.16 7.66
N LEU A 262 12.00 8.37 7.67
CA LEU A 262 12.74 9.54 7.20
C LEU A 262 13.77 9.97 8.23
N MET A 263 15.01 10.11 7.80
CA MET A 263 15.98 10.87 8.57
C MET A 263 15.85 12.38 8.30
N PRO A 264 16.08 13.22 9.33
CA PRO A 264 16.12 14.68 9.17
C PRO A 264 17.14 15.19 8.15
N GLU A 265 18.17 14.37 7.86
CA GLU A 265 19.30 14.68 6.99
C GLU A 265 19.07 14.37 5.50
N SER A 266 17.90 13.82 5.14
CA SER A 266 17.62 13.55 3.73
C SER A 266 17.51 14.87 2.96
N LYS A 267 18.26 15.02 1.85
CA LYS A 267 18.24 16.18 0.95
C LYS A 267 16.90 16.32 0.20
N VAL A 268 15.82 16.42 0.94
CA VAL A 268 14.48 16.62 0.40
C VAL A 268 14.16 18.11 0.53
N SER A 269 13.55 18.71 -0.49
CA SER A 269 13.09 20.11 -0.41
C SER A 269 12.13 20.28 0.79
N ALA A 270 12.08 21.47 1.37
CA ALA A 270 11.21 21.76 2.52
C ALA A 270 9.72 21.35 2.26
N ARG A 271 9.24 21.54 1.02
CA ARG A 271 7.89 21.10 0.60
C ARG A 271 7.77 19.58 0.59
N GLY A 272 8.79 18.87 0.09
CA GLY A 272 8.82 17.42 0.07
C GLY A 272 8.88 16.82 1.50
N ALA A 273 9.66 17.42 2.40
CA ALA A 273 9.73 17.02 3.80
C ALA A 273 8.36 17.16 4.49
N LEU A 274 7.66 18.29 4.26
CA LEU A 274 6.32 18.50 4.80
C LEU A 274 5.30 17.46 4.27
N SER A 275 5.33 17.18 2.97
CA SER A 275 4.45 16.18 2.36
C SER A 275 4.70 14.77 2.91
N LEU A 276 5.96 14.41 3.14
CA LEU A 276 6.33 13.13 3.73
C LEU A 276 5.92 13.05 5.21
N GLN A 277 6.14 14.10 6.00
CA GLN A 277 5.69 14.15 7.39
C GLN A 277 4.17 14.02 7.51
N ALA A 278 3.43 14.76 6.68
CA ALA A 278 1.97 14.66 6.62
C ALA A 278 1.52 13.25 6.23
N LYS A 279 2.15 12.62 5.23
CA LYS A 279 1.88 11.23 4.85
C LYS A 279 2.13 10.26 6.00
N TYR A 280 3.23 10.40 6.74
CA TYR A 280 3.52 9.52 7.88
C TYR A 280 2.55 9.73 9.03
N ALA A 281 2.13 10.96 9.31
CA ALA A 281 1.10 11.25 10.30
C ALA A 281 -0.24 10.57 9.93
N ILE A 282 -0.67 10.69 8.68
CA ILE A 282 -1.88 10.01 8.16
C ILE A 282 -1.73 8.49 8.25
N ARG A 283 -0.57 7.95 7.86
CA ARG A 283 -0.28 6.52 7.93
C ARG A 283 -0.34 5.97 9.36
N HIS A 284 0.11 6.77 10.32
CA HIS A 284 0.05 6.39 11.74
C HIS A 284 -1.40 6.23 12.23
N MET A 285 -2.32 7.03 11.67
CA MET A 285 -3.76 6.93 11.95
C MET A 285 -4.43 5.76 11.22
N ALA A 286 -3.88 5.32 10.07
CA ALA A 286 -4.49 4.29 9.22
C ALA A 286 -4.30 2.84 9.73
N GLY A 287 -3.55 2.62 10.81
CA GLY A 287 -3.30 1.30 11.39
C GLY A 287 -2.01 0.63 10.92
N SER A 288 -1.63 -0.44 11.61
CA SER A 288 -0.39 -1.15 11.37
C SER A 288 -0.48 -2.11 10.17
N PRO A 289 0.50 -2.12 9.24
CA PRO A 289 0.59 -3.11 8.16
C PRO A 289 0.61 -4.56 8.67
N VAL A 290 1.13 -4.80 9.85
CA VAL A 290 1.15 -6.12 10.52
C VAL A 290 -0.26 -6.71 10.65
N LYS A 291 -1.24 -5.87 11.00
CA LYS A 291 -2.65 -6.30 11.10
C LYS A 291 -3.28 -6.51 9.72
N TRP A 292 -2.91 -5.68 8.75
CA TRP A 292 -3.47 -5.76 7.40
C TRP A 292 -3.10 -7.05 6.68
N PHE A 293 -1.85 -7.48 6.82
CA PHE A 293 -1.34 -8.70 6.17
C PHE A 293 -1.52 -9.96 7.03
N GLY A 294 -2.21 -9.89 8.17
CA GLY A 294 -2.46 -11.03 9.04
C GLY A 294 -1.20 -11.55 9.75
N LEU A 295 -0.19 -10.71 9.93
CA LEU A 295 1.09 -11.08 10.52
C LEU A 295 1.13 -11.00 12.04
N ALA A 296 0.12 -10.43 12.68
CA ALA A 296 0.10 -10.22 14.14
C ALA A 296 0.39 -11.49 14.97
N PRO A 297 -0.12 -12.70 14.62
CA PRO A 297 0.18 -13.92 15.37
C PRO A 297 1.62 -14.41 15.23
N TYR A 298 2.34 -13.96 14.20
CA TYR A 298 3.68 -14.46 13.83
C TYR A 298 4.83 -13.60 14.36
N ASN A 299 4.55 -12.59 15.19
CA ASN A 299 5.54 -11.67 15.76
C ASN A 299 6.60 -11.24 14.73
N PRO A 300 6.21 -10.50 13.67
CA PRO A 300 7.13 -10.13 12.61
C PRO A 300 8.24 -9.24 13.14
N CYS A 301 9.46 -9.45 12.66
CA CYS A 301 10.56 -8.55 12.93
C CYS A 301 10.33 -7.23 12.19
N LEU A 302 10.23 -6.13 12.93
CA LEU A 302 10.13 -4.79 12.37
C LEU A 302 11.53 -4.21 12.24
N LEU A 303 11.98 -4.02 11.01
CA LEU A 303 13.25 -3.35 10.72
C LEU A 303 12.96 -1.93 10.25
N TYR A 304 13.53 -0.96 10.96
CA TYR A 304 13.50 0.43 10.57
C TYR A 304 14.76 0.73 9.76
N THR A 305 14.61 0.94 8.45
CA THR A 305 15.68 1.39 7.59
C THR A 305 15.53 2.89 7.35
N SER A 306 16.62 3.61 7.56
CA SER A 306 16.74 4.99 7.17
C SER A 306 17.84 5.08 6.14
N PRO A 307 17.61 5.68 4.95
CA PRO A 307 18.70 5.93 4.01
C PRO A 307 19.74 6.84 4.69
N SER A 308 20.92 6.29 4.98
CA SER A 308 22.04 7.07 5.54
C SER A 308 22.66 7.94 4.45
N PRO A 309 23.08 9.20 4.77
CA PRO A 309 23.87 10.02 3.85
C PRO A 309 25.18 9.36 3.39
N ARG A 310 25.73 8.45 4.18
CA ARG A 310 26.96 7.69 3.84
C ARG A 310 26.75 6.67 2.73
N ASP A 311 25.52 6.20 2.54
CA ASP A 311 25.17 5.26 1.46
C ASP A 311 25.10 5.98 0.09
N TYR A 312 25.28 7.31 0.06
CA TYR A 312 25.28 8.14 -1.14
C TYR A 312 26.69 8.46 -1.66
N ALA A 313 27.74 8.03 -0.97
CA ALA A 313 29.14 8.38 -1.27
C ALA A 313 29.98 7.24 -1.84
N ALA A 314 29.35 6.12 -2.24
CA ALA A 314 30.03 4.99 -2.87
C ALA A 314 29.57 4.79 -4.32
#